data_ef7fc0e39da0a257d089aed94b77e23c
#
_entry.id   ef7fc0e39da0a257d089aed94b77e23c
#
_cell.length_a   1.000
_cell.length_b   1.000
_cell.length_c   1.000
_cell.angle_alpha   90.00
_cell.angle_beta   90.00
_cell.angle_gamma   90.00
#
_symmetry.space_group_name_H-M   'P 1'
#
loop_
_entity.id
_entity.type
_entity.pdbx_description
1 polymer ?
#
loop_
_entity_poly.entity_id
_entity_poly.type
_entity_poly.pdbx_seq_one_letter_code
_entity_poly.pdbx_strand_id
1 'polypeptide(L)'
;MISEQDLLQVLKLLSDNLYKIVEIDLNNDRFYEIRIAAQEKTERKDMYGWIQKFAKKNVHPADIQHFLAFFNIEDTKECLRANWMRRLYYRRKVGTTYRWVCIEVVKTENYDEENNALVLLSVRDVEDYIRDFKKQGVILNESNI
;
A
#
# COMPACT_ATOMS: atom_id res chain seq x y z
N MET A 1 -1.25 16.51 24.95
CA MET A 1 -1.68 16.54 23.54
C MET A 1 -0.47 16.68 22.65
N ILE A 2 -0.40 15.93 21.58
CA ILE A 2 0.71 16.00 20.63
C ILE A 2 0.53 17.24 19.76
N SER A 3 1.59 18.04 19.61
CA SER A 3 1.56 19.21 18.73
C SER A 3 1.56 18.76 17.26
N GLU A 4 1.12 19.66 16.38
CA GLU A 4 1.17 19.42 14.94
C GLU A 4 2.59 19.15 14.45
N GLN A 5 3.57 19.88 15.01
CA GLN A 5 4.99 19.69 14.68
C GLN A 5 5.50 18.33 15.12
N ASP A 6 5.12 17.87 16.31
CA ASP A 6 5.51 16.53 16.80
C ASP A 6 4.90 15.45 15.94
N LEU A 7 3.63 15.62 15.52
CA LEU A 7 2.96 14.67 14.64
C LEU A 7 3.67 14.56 13.29
N LEU A 8 4.05 15.70 12.70
CA LEU A 8 4.79 15.71 11.44
C LEU A 8 6.14 15.03 11.57
N GLN A 9 6.83 15.21 12.70
CA GLN A 9 8.12 14.57 12.94
C GLN A 9 7.98 13.06 13.08
N VAL A 10 6.96 12.60 13.81
CA VAL A 10 6.65 11.17 13.92
C VAL A 10 6.34 10.58 12.55
N LEU A 11 5.55 11.26 11.73
CA LEU A 11 5.23 10.82 10.37
C LEU A 11 6.49 10.70 9.51
N LYS A 12 7.44 11.63 9.64
CA LYS A 12 8.72 11.54 8.93
C LYS A 12 9.52 10.31 9.35
N LEU A 13 9.57 10.03 10.64
CA LEU A 13 10.27 8.86 11.17
C LEU A 13 9.64 7.56 10.68
N LEU A 14 8.30 7.51 10.66
CA LEU A 14 7.58 6.34 10.16
C LEU A 14 7.67 6.17 8.66
N SER A 15 8.04 7.22 7.93
CA SER A 15 8.10 7.21 6.48
C SER A 15 9.44 6.75 5.90
N ASP A 16 10.46 6.48 6.72
CA ASP A 16 11.79 6.10 6.23
C ASP A 16 11.77 4.88 5.32
N ASN A 17 10.84 3.95 5.54
CA ASN A 17 10.68 2.76 4.72
C ASN A 17 9.51 2.86 3.74
N LEU A 18 8.93 4.05 3.62
CA LEU A 18 7.74 4.26 2.83
C LEU A 18 8.11 4.64 1.39
N TYR A 19 7.64 3.84 0.43
CA TYR A 19 7.83 4.15 -0.98
C TYR A 19 6.77 5.11 -1.50
N LYS A 20 5.52 4.95 -1.07
CA LYS A 20 4.40 5.68 -1.67
C LYS A 20 3.17 5.70 -0.75
N ILE A 21 2.44 6.81 -0.80
CA ILE A 21 1.09 6.90 -0.23
C ILE A 21 0.16 7.38 -1.33
N VAL A 22 -0.98 6.71 -1.47
CA VAL A 22 -1.99 7.04 -2.48
C VAL A 22 -3.36 7.05 -1.80
N GLU A 23 -4.13 8.11 -2.02
CA GLU A 23 -5.53 8.13 -1.66
C GLU A 23 -6.34 7.62 -2.86
N ILE A 24 -7.23 6.68 -2.61
CA ILE A 24 -8.05 6.10 -3.67
C ILE A 24 -9.52 6.37 -3.37
N ASP A 25 -10.20 6.96 -4.36
CA ASP A 25 -11.65 7.08 -4.36
C ASP A 25 -12.20 5.87 -5.10
N LEU A 26 -12.68 4.89 -4.35
CA LEU A 26 -13.11 3.61 -4.93
C LEU A 26 -14.36 3.74 -5.80
N ASN A 27 -15.22 4.70 -5.51
CA ASN A 27 -16.46 4.87 -6.27
C ASN A 27 -16.27 5.59 -7.59
N ASN A 28 -15.27 6.47 -7.67
CA ASN A 28 -15.00 7.26 -8.86
C ASN A 28 -13.74 6.81 -9.59
N ASP A 29 -13.07 5.77 -9.10
CA ASP A 29 -11.88 5.21 -9.71
C ASP A 29 -10.78 6.26 -9.90
N ARG A 30 -10.53 7.06 -8.86
CA ARG A 30 -9.54 8.12 -8.87
C ARG A 30 -8.44 7.86 -7.87
N PHE A 31 -7.21 8.19 -8.28
CA PHE A 31 -5.99 7.96 -7.51
C PHE A 31 -5.26 9.28 -7.31
N TYR A 32 -4.90 9.56 -6.05
CA TYR A 32 -4.19 10.80 -5.70
C TYR A 32 -2.92 10.43 -4.95
N GLU A 33 -1.77 10.75 -5.53
CA GLU A 33 -0.48 10.56 -4.86
C GLU A 33 -0.31 11.65 -3.80
N ILE A 34 0.06 11.25 -2.59
CA ILE A 34 0.28 12.15 -1.47
C ILE A 34 1.77 12.24 -1.19
N ARG A 35 2.30 13.45 -1.20
CA ARG A 35 3.68 13.76 -0.80
C ARG A 35 3.63 14.52 0.51
N ILE A 36 3.95 13.81 1.60
CA ILE A 36 3.82 14.36 2.95
C ILE A 36 4.73 15.58 3.16
N ALA A 37 6.00 15.48 2.74
CA ALA A 37 6.97 16.54 2.96
C ALA A 37 6.59 17.84 2.24
N ALA A 38 6.00 17.74 1.04
CA ALA A 38 5.59 18.89 0.25
C ALA A 38 4.13 19.30 0.52
N GLN A 39 3.41 18.52 1.32
CA GLN A 39 1.97 18.71 1.58
C GLN A 39 1.16 18.80 0.30
N GLU A 40 1.51 17.94 -0.67
CA GLU A 40 0.88 17.91 -1.99
C GLU A 40 0.04 16.66 -2.17
N LYS A 41 -1.06 16.82 -2.91
CA LYS A 41 -1.94 15.73 -3.35
C LYS A 41 -2.20 15.92 -4.82
N THR A 42 -1.70 14.98 -5.64
CA THR A 42 -1.74 15.08 -7.10
C THR A 42 -2.49 13.90 -7.71
N GLU A 43 -3.48 14.18 -8.54
CA GLU A 43 -4.22 13.13 -9.24
C GLU A 43 -3.32 12.43 -10.27
N ARG A 44 -3.40 11.09 -10.29
CA ARG A 44 -2.66 10.23 -11.22
C ARG A 44 -3.66 9.51 -12.11
N LYS A 45 -3.86 10.03 -13.31
CA LYS A 45 -4.92 9.55 -14.22
C LYS A 45 -4.63 8.21 -14.89
N ASP A 46 -3.35 7.88 -15.10
CA ASP A 46 -2.96 6.62 -15.75
C ASP A 46 -2.42 5.61 -14.74
N MET A 47 -3.10 5.48 -13.62
CA MET A 47 -2.61 4.62 -12.54
C MET A 47 -2.60 3.14 -12.94
N TYR A 48 -3.63 2.65 -13.62
CA TYR A 48 -3.68 1.24 -14.02
C TYR A 48 -2.58 0.89 -15.01
N GLY A 49 -2.31 1.78 -15.97
CA GLY A 49 -1.19 1.60 -16.90
C GLY A 49 0.14 1.56 -16.16
N TRP A 50 0.31 2.44 -15.19
CA TRP A 50 1.51 2.47 -14.36
C TRP A 50 1.66 1.19 -13.54
N ILE A 51 0.56 0.70 -12.95
CA ILE A 51 0.55 -0.54 -12.15
C ILE A 51 0.98 -1.73 -13.02
N GLN A 52 0.46 -1.83 -14.23
CA GLN A 52 0.81 -2.89 -15.17
C GLN A 52 2.31 -2.87 -15.51
N LYS A 53 2.83 -1.70 -15.86
CA LYS A 53 4.25 -1.53 -16.18
C LYS A 53 5.14 -1.82 -14.98
N PHE A 54 4.75 -1.33 -13.81
CA PHE A 54 5.48 -1.56 -12.58
C PHE A 54 5.55 -3.05 -12.25
N ALA A 55 4.42 -3.75 -12.35
CA ALA A 55 4.36 -5.18 -12.07
C ALA A 55 5.33 -5.97 -12.96
N LYS A 56 5.31 -5.69 -14.24
CA LYS A 56 6.16 -6.38 -15.22
C LYS A 56 7.65 -6.13 -14.95
N LYS A 57 8.00 -4.91 -14.55
CA LYS A 57 9.41 -4.50 -14.40
C LYS A 57 9.96 -4.78 -13.00
N ASN A 58 9.17 -4.63 -11.95
CA ASN A 58 9.68 -4.54 -10.60
C ASN A 58 9.14 -5.58 -9.62
N VAL A 59 8.11 -6.33 -9.98
CA VAL A 59 7.53 -7.33 -9.09
C VAL A 59 8.10 -8.70 -9.45
N HIS A 60 8.45 -9.48 -8.42
CA HIS A 60 8.92 -10.85 -8.64
C HIS A 60 7.88 -11.64 -9.43
N PRO A 61 8.29 -12.43 -10.44
CA PRO A 61 7.32 -13.14 -11.30
C PRO A 61 6.29 -13.97 -10.56
N ALA A 62 6.67 -14.59 -9.44
CA ALA A 62 5.75 -15.39 -8.64
C ALA A 62 4.66 -14.56 -7.95
N ASP A 63 4.85 -13.25 -7.82
CA ASP A 63 3.94 -12.37 -7.09
C ASP A 63 3.09 -11.49 -8.00
N ILE A 64 3.34 -11.49 -9.31
CA ILE A 64 2.70 -10.54 -10.24
C ILE A 64 1.19 -10.68 -10.24
N GLN A 65 0.66 -11.90 -10.28
CA GLN A 65 -0.79 -12.10 -10.33
C GLN A 65 -1.48 -11.57 -9.08
N HIS A 66 -0.93 -11.87 -7.91
CA HIS A 66 -1.48 -11.37 -6.64
C HIS A 66 -1.36 -9.84 -6.56
N PHE A 67 -0.25 -9.29 -7.03
CA PHE A 67 -0.05 -7.85 -7.07
C PHE A 67 -1.11 -7.16 -7.92
N LEU A 68 -1.33 -7.64 -9.14
CA LEU A 68 -2.32 -7.05 -10.04
C LEU A 68 -3.75 -7.20 -9.50
N ALA A 69 -4.07 -8.37 -8.95
CA ALA A 69 -5.40 -8.63 -8.39
C ALA A 69 -5.71 -7.75 -7.18
N PHE A 70 -4.67 -7.32 -6.45
CA PHE A 70 -4.85 -6.46 -5.29
C PHE A 70 -5.50 -5.11 -5.63
N PHE A 71 -5.33 -4.63 -6.85
CA PHE A 71 -5.88 -3.35 -7.28
C PHE A 71 -7.31 -3.45 -7.84
N ASN A 72 -7.94 -4.61 -7.72
CA ASN A 72 -9.36 -4.75 -8.09
C ASN A 72 -10.22 -4.03 -7.07
N ILE A 73 -10.98 -3.04 -7.53
CA ILE A 73 -11.78 -2.17 -6.67
C ILE A 73 -12.90 -2.94 -5.97
N GLU A 74 -13.60 -3.82 -6.68
CA GLU A 74 -14.69 -4.58 -6.09
C GLU A 74 -14.21 -5.54 -5.01
N ASP A 75 -13.07 -6.19 -5.23
CA ASP A 75 -12.45 -7.04 -4.21
C ASP A 75 -12.05 -6.24 -2.97
N THR A 76 -11.55 -5.04 -3.17
CA THR A 76 -11.20 -4.15 -2.08
C THR A 76 -12.42 -3.75 -1.26
N LYS A 77 -13.50 -3.34 -1.93
CA LYS A 77 -14.76 -3.01 -1.25
C LYS A 77 -15.29 -4.20 -0.46
N GLU A 78 -15.29 -5.38 -1.07
CA GLU A 78 -15.77 -6.59 -0.40
C GLU A 78 -14.95 -6.90 0.84
N CYS A 79 -13.63 -6.83 0.75
CA CYS A 79 -12.74 -7.04 1.89
C CYS A 79 -13.03 -6.06 3.02
N LEU A 80 -13.20 -4.79 2.69
CA LEU A 80 -13.42 -3.71 3.67
C LEU A 80 -14.80 -3.72 4.30
N ARG A 81 -15.76 -4.49 3.78
CA ARG A 81 -17.05 -4.68 4.45
C ARG A 81 -16.93 -5.43 5.77
N ALA A 82 -15.95 -6.33 5.84
CA ALA A 82 -15.73 -7.17 7.02
C ALA A 82 -14.41 -6.87 7.75
N ASN A 83 -13.54 -6.06 7.15
CA ASN A 83 -12.20 -5.83 7.67
C ASN A 83 -11.87 -4.35 7.72
N TRP A 84 -11.02 -4.00 8.67
CA TRP A 84 -10.49 -2.65 8.82
C TRP A 84 -9.52 -2.27 7.70
N MET A 85 -8.77 -3.26 7.20
CA MET A 85 -7.74 -3.06 6.18
C MET A 85 -7.64 -4.27 5.25
N ARG A 86 -6.97 -4.05 4.13
CA ARG A 86 -6.55 -5.08 3.19
C ARG A 86 -5.06 -4.99 2.99
N ARG A 87 -4.35 -6.11 2.97
CA ARG A 87 -2.90 -6.15 2.94
C ARG A 87 -2.39 -7.19 1.97
N LEU A 88 -1.27 -6.87 1.31
CA LEU A 88 -0.55 -7.80 0.44
C LEU A 88 0.95 -7.67 0.69
N TYR A 89 1.65 -8.79 0.80
CA TYR A 89 3.11 -8.82 0.78
C TYR A 89 3.56 -9.29 -0.60
N TYR A 90 4.53 -8.58 -1.18
CA TYR A 90 5.13 -8.98 -2.44
C TYR A 90 6.61 -8.64 -2.46
N ARG A 91 7.35 -9.25 -3.38
CA ARG A 91 8.78 -9.00 -3.54
C ARG A 91 8.99 -8.00 -4.67
N ARG A 92 9.70 -6.93 -4.36
CA ARG A 92 10.04 -5.86 -5.29
C ARG A 92 11.51 -5.91 -5.64
N LYS A 93 11.81 -5.77 -6.93
CA LYS A 93 13.19 -5.69 -7.41
C LYS A 93 13.81 -4.37 -7.01
N VAL A 94 14.95 -4.44 -6.33
CA VAL A 94 15.75 -3.29 -5.94
C VAL A 94 17.19 -3.59 -6.34
N GLY A 95 17.67 -2.91 -7.38
CA GLY A 95 18.95 -3.25 -7.99
C GLY A 95 18.93 -4.65 -8.59
N THR A 96 19.78 -5.55 -8.09
CA THR A 96 19.87 -6.93 -8.55
C THR A 96 19.18 -7.93 -7.62
N THR A 97 18.56 -7.45 -6.56
CA THR A 97 17.91 -8.30 -5.55
C THR A 97 16.43 -7.98 -5.42
N TYR A 98 15.74 -8.81 -4.65
CA TYR A 98 14.35 -8.57 -4.30
C TYR A 98 14.24 -8.27 -2.81
N ARG A 99 13.33 -7.35 -2.47
CA ARG A 99 13.01 -7.01 -1.10
C ARG A 99 11.53 -7.20 -0.86
N TRP A 100 11.18 -7.65 0.33
CA TRP A 100 9.78 -7.76 0.71
C TRP A 100 9.17 -6.39 0.95
N VAL A 101 7.99 -6.19 0.38
CA VAL A 101 7.22 -4.96 0.46
C VAL A 101 5.81 -5.30 0.90
N CYS A 102 5.21 -4.43 1.69
CA CYS A 102 3.83 -4.53 2.12
C CYS A 102 3.01 -3.40 1.50
N ILE A 103 1.93 -3.75 0.83
CA ILE A 103 0.89 -2.79 0.44
C ILE A 103 -0.26 -2.93 1.43
N GLU A 104 -0.72 -1.81 1.97
CA GLU A 104 -1.84 -1.76 2.90
C GLU A 104 -2.85 -0.75 2.43
N VAL A 105 -4.11 -1.15 2.38
CA VAL A 105 -5.24 -0.26 2.13
C VAL A 105 -6.05 -0.17 3.40
N VAL A 106 -6.24 1.04 3.93
CA VAL A 106 -7.01 1.28 5.14
C VAL A 106 -8.15 2.24 4.86
N LYS A 107 -9.26 2.05 5.55
CA LYS A 107 -10.38 3.00 5.48
C LYS A 107 -9.97 4.34 6.06
N THR A 108 -10.40 5.42 5.42
CA THR A 108 -10.31 6.74 6.04
C THR A 108 -11.33 6.85 7.16
N GLU A 109 -11.19 7.87 8.01
CA GLU A 109 -12.01 8.04 9.20
C GLU A 109 -13.51 8.08 8.90
N ASN A 110 -13.89 8.72 7.80
CA ASN A 110 -15.29 8.88 7.40
C ASN A 110 -15.68 7.94 6.27
N TYR A 111 -15.02 6.80 6.16
CA TYR A 111 -15.30 5.85 5.10
C TYR A 111 -16.74 5.37 5.12
N ASP A 112 -17.40 5.49 3.97
CA ASP A 112 -18.74 4.97 3.71
C ASP A 112 -18.73 4.45 2.27
N GLU A 113 -18.94 3.15 2.10
CA GLU A 113 -18.84 2.52 0.78
C GLU A 113 -19.69 3.20 -0.29
N GLU A 114 -20.88 3.70 0.08
CA GLU A 114 -21.81 4.32 -0.88
C GLU A 114 -21.51 5.79 -1.15
N ASN A 115 -21.16 6.55 -0.11
CA ASN A 115 -21.11 8.01 -0.21
C ASN A 115 -19.71 8.59 -0.10
N ASN A 116 -18.75 7.86 0.47
CA ASN A 116 -17.40 8.36 0.67
C ASN A 116 -16.40 7.21 0.77
N ALA A 117 -16.21 6.51 -0.35
CA ALA A 117 -15.37 5.32 -0.39
C ALA A 117 -13.89 5.67 -0.56
N LEU A 118 -13.38 6.53 0.34
CA LEU A 118 -11.98 6.94 0.35
C LEU A 118 -11.16 6.02 1.22
N VAL A 119 -10.06 5.53 0.66
CA VAL A 119 -9.08 4.69 1.36
C VAL A 119 -7.68 5.26 1.16
N LEU A 120 -6.78 4.92 2.07
CA LEU A 120 -5.37 5.24 1.94
C LEU A 120 -4.59 3.97 1.69
N LEU A 121 -3.81 3.98 0.62
CA LEU A 121 -2.90 2.91 0.27
C LEU A 121 -1.48 3.35 0.61
N SER A 122 -0.75 2.51 1.34
CA SER A 122 0.66 2.73 1.61
C SER A 122 1.48 1.57 1.09
N VAL A 123 2.69 1.87 0.63
CA VAL A 123 3.66 0.87 0.13
C VAL A 123 4.93 1.04 0.94
N ARG A 124 5.32 0.01 1.69
CA ARG A 124 6.46 0.07 2.61
C ARG A 124 7.40 -1.10 2.43
N ASP A 125 8.71 -0.83 2.53
CA ASP A 125 9.72 -1.86 2.62
C ASP A 125 9.62 -2.54 4.00
N VAL A 126 9.46 -3.85 4.02
CA VAL A 126 9.34 -4.61 5.26
C VAL A 126 10.37 -5.75 5.33
N GLU A 127 11.40 -5.70 4.50
CA GLU A 127 12.41 -6.76 4.40
C GLU A 127 13.03 -7.13 5.74
N ASP A 128 13.39 -6.13 6.53
CA ASP A 128 14.05 -6.37 7.82
C ASP A 128 13.12 -7.08 8.80
N TYR A 129 11.84 -6.71 8.82
CA TYR A 129 10.85 -7.37 9.67
C TYR A 129 10.65 -8.83 9.27
N ILE A 130 10.55 -9.09 7.98
CA ILE A 130 10.36 -10.45 7.46
C ILE A 130 11.57 -11.32 7.76
N ARG A 131 12.75 -10.76 7.63
CA ARG A 131 13.99 -11.45 7.97
C ARG A 131 14.01 -11.88 9.42
N ASP A 132 13.58 -11.00 10.32
CA ASP A 132 13.48 -11.29 11.74
C ASP A 132 12.44 -12.37 12.04
N PHE A 133 11.29 -12.32 11.40
CA PHE A 133 10.26 -13.35 11.53
C PHE A 133 10.77 -14.71 11.08
N LYS A 134 11.48 -14.78 9.98
CA LYS A 134 12.08 -16.03 9.49
C LYS A 134 13.08 -16.61 10.48
N LYS A 135 13.91 -15.76 11.11
CA LYS A 135 14.84 -16.19 12.15
C LYS A 135 14.12 -16.77 13.35
N GLN A 136 12.92 -16.29 13.66
CA GLN A 136 12.11 -16.77 14.77
C GLN A 136 11.25 -17.99 14.41
N GLY A 137 11.35 -18.48 13.17
CA GLY A 137 10.56 -19.59 12.68
C GLY A 137 9.12 -19.23 12.33
N VAL A 138 8.81 -17.94 12.26
CA VAL A 138 7.49 -17.47 11.82
C VAL A 138 7.41 -17.56 10.31
N ILE A 139 6.36 -18.20 9.80
CA ILE A 139 6.13 -18.34 8.38
C ILE A 139 5.14 -17.25 7.95
N LEU A 140 5.59 -16.41 7.01
CA LEU A 140 4.68 -15.54 6.29
C LEU A 140 4.00 -16.40 5.24
N ASN A 141 2.77 -16.70 5.49
CA ASN A 141 2.09 -17.64 4.65
C ASN A 141 1.35 -16.97 3.51
N GLU A 142 1.02 -17.79 2.57
CA GLU A 142 0.33 -17.42 1.36
C GLU A 142 -1.09 -16.95 1.62
N SER A 143 -1.68 -17.31 2.73
CA SER A 143 -3.05 -16.93 3.07
C SER A 143 -3.19 -15.43 3.40
N ASN A 144 -2.09 -14.75 3.59
CA ASN A 144 -2.10 -13.30 3.79
C ASN A 144 -2.14 -12.54 2.47
N ILE A 145 -2.12 -13.25 1.41
CA ILE A 145 -2.04 -12.69 0.07
C ILE A 145 -3.41 -12.69 -0.57
#